data_8124e74f8adbb3c587288ec25ad50a58
#
_entry.id   8124e74f8adbb3c587288ec25ad50a58
#
_cell.length_a   1.000
_cell.length_b   1.000
_cell.length_c   1.000
_cell.angle_alpha   90.00
_cell.angle_beta   90.00
_cell.angle_gamma   90.00
#
_symmetry.space_group_name_H-M   'P 1'
#
loop_
_entity.id
_entity.type
_entity.pdbx_description
1 polymer ?
#
loop_
_entity_poly.entity_id
_entity_poly.type
_entity_poly.pdbx_seq_one_letter_code
_entity_poly.pdbx_strand_id
1 'polypeptide(L)'
;MRVFVIGGTGFLGAQVVRRLVVHGHDVAVYNRGRTTAVLPPSVRRIRCPDARLPIRTFVPAVHDFQPDVVVHTVAMGEPAALAAREAFSGRSERMVLISSGDVYREYGCLKKLESGPAASAPLTEQSPLRTVLFPYRGSASSKEALEFWYEKILAERVVLADPKLSGTVLRLPKLYGPGNNQDLATVFRFRNYPNWRWTHGFVVNVAEAVAIAATHPAARGQIFNLGEAETPTVAERLARLPPSEFAAGAFDDMDFAHNVAMDTRRVREILGYRDLVPEDEAMRRTLAGDFQDLLS
;
A
#
# COMPACT_ATOMS: atom_id res chain seq x y z
N MET A 1 15.32 16.27 -0.63
CA MET A 1 14.84 15.95 -1.98
C MET A 1 13.46 16.54 -2.19
N ARG A 2 13.10 16.80 -3.44
CA ARG A 2 11.73 17.22 -3.82
C ARG A 2 10.92 15.95 -4.13
N VAL A 3 9.92 15.66 -3.31
CA VAL A 3 9.12 14.45 -3.43
C VAL A 3 7.68 14.79 -3.82
N PHE A 4 7.22 14.23 -4.93
CA PHE A 4 5.88 14.45 -5.47
C PHE A 4 4.99 13.26 -5.17
N VAL A 5 3.91 13.47 -4.41
CA VAL A 5 3.01 12.39 -3.97
C VAL A 5 1.69 12.44 -4.71
N ILE A 6 1.46 11.50 -5.60
CA ILE A 6 0.17 11.32 -6.28
C ILE A 6 -0.77 10.56 -5.36
N GLY A 7 -1.88 11.21 -4.94
CA GLY A 7 -2.82 10.66 -3.97
C GLY A 7 -2.49 10.96 -2.51
N GLY A 8 -1.70 12.01 -2.24
CA GLY A 8 -1.20 12.39 -0.92
C GLY A 8 -2.24 12.88 0.11
N THR A 9 -3.54 12.75 -0.14
CA THR A 9 -4.61 13.10 0.81
C THR A 9 -5.49 11.93 1.21
N GLY A 10 -5.19 10.72 0.71
CA GLY A 10 -5.86 9.49 1.11
C GLY A 10 -5.30 8.92 2.42
N PHE A 11 -5.85 7.82 2.87
CA PHE A 11 -5.52 7.13 4.12
C PHE A 11 -4.00 6.91 4.30
N LEU A 12 -3.35 6.19 3.39
CA LEU A 12 -1.90 6.01 3.42
C LEU A 12 -1.16 7.29 2.98
N GLY A 13 -1.63 7.93 1.90
CA GLY A 13 -0.92 9.04 1.28
C GLY A 13 -0.69 10.22 2.21
N ALA A 14 -1.65 10.55 3.07
CA ALA A 14 -1.50 11.64 4.03
C ALA A 14 -0.42 11.32 5.09
N GLN A 15 -0.32 10.07 5.53
CA GLN A 15 0.74 9.64 6.45
C GLN A 15 2.12 9.69 5.76
N VAL A 16 2.21 9.22 4.51
CA VAL A 16 3.44 9.29 3.72
C VAL A 16 3.93 10.75 3.58
N VAL A 17 3.01 11.67 3.28
CA VAL A 17 3.33 13.11 3.19
C VAL A 17 3.90 13.64 4.51
N ARG A 18 3.27 13.32 5.64
CA ARG A 18 3.76 13.73 6.97
C ARG A 18 5.16 13.19 7.24
N ARG A 19 5.38 11.89 7.00
CA ARG A 19 6.69 11.27 7.22
C ARG A 19 7.78 11.89 6.33
N LEU A 20 7.49 12.14 5.06
CA LEU A 20 8.44 12.83 4.16
C LEU A 20 8.80 14.23 4.65
N VAL A 21 7.82 15.00 5.17
CA VAL A 21 8.08 16.33 5.75
C VAL A 21 8.92 16.23 7.03
N VAL A 22 8.63 15.27 7.91
CA VAL A 22 9.42 15.00 9.13
C VAL A 22 10.88 14.65 8.78
N HIS A 23 11.11 13.94 7.67
CA HIS A 23 12.45 13.65 7.15
C HIS A 23 13.12 14.84 6.45
N GLY A 24 12.49 16.04 6.46
CA GLY A 24 13.07 17.27 5.90
C GLY A 24 13.02 17.37 4.38
N HIS A 25 12.09 16.65 3.72
CA HIS A 25 11.92 16.74 2.28
C HIS A 25 10.95 17.86 1.89
N ASP A 26 11.16 18.47 0.72
CA ASP A 26 10.20 19.37 0.09
C ASP A 26 9.13 18.52 -0.60
N VAL A 27 7.87 18.70 -0.21
CA VAL A 27 6.77 17.79 -0.62
C VAL A 27 5.68 18.55 -1.37
N ALA A 28 5.34 18.04 -2.56
CA ALA A 28 4.13 18.42 -3.26
C ALA A 28 3.15 17.27 -3.36
N VAL A 29 1.86 17.55 -3.22
CA VAL A 29 0.79 16.56 -3.39
C VAL A 29 -0.03 16.85 -4.63
N TYR A 30 -0.40 15.77 -5.35
CA TYR A 30 -1.27 15.81 -6.51
C TYR A 30 -2.54 15.02 -6.23
N ASN A 31 -3.66 15.72 -6.15
CA ASN A 31 -4.94 15.11 -5.77
C ASN A 31 -6.12 15.80 -6.47
N ARG A 32 -7.27 15.11 -6.49
CA ARG A 32 -8.52 15.59 -7.13
C ARG A 32 -9.30 16.59 -6.25
N GLY A 33 -8.84 16.86 -5.04
CA GLY A 33 -9.49 17.75 -4.09
C GLY A 33 -10.79 17.21 -3.47
N ARG A 34 -11.01 15.87 -3.51
CA ARG A 34 -12.22 15.22 -2.95
C ARG A 34 -12.07 14.78 -1.50
N THR A 35 -10.86 14.57 -1.05
CA THR A 35 -10.54 14.21 0.33
C THR A 35 -9.82 15.37 0.99
N THR A 36 -10.29 15.77 2.15
CA THR A 36 -9.63 16.73 3.02
C THR A 36 -8.72 15.98 3.98
N ALA A 37 -7.41 16.25 3.88
CA ALA A 37 -6.45 15.83 4.90
C ALA A 37 -5.77 17.07 5.46
N VAL A 38 -5.62 17.11 6.77
CA VAL A 38 -4.75 18.08 7.42
C VAL A 38 -3.31 17.65 7.12
N LEU A 39 -2.61 18.42 6.30
CA LEU A 39 -1.21 18.22 5.95
C LEU A 39 -0.38 19.36 6.49
N PRO A 40 0.92 19.16 6.74
CA PRO A 40 1.81 20.23 7.14
C PRO A 40 1.71 21.44 6.20
N PRO A 41 1.77 22.69 6.73
CA PRO A 41 1.57 23.92 5.93
C PRO A 41 2.63 24.11 4.85
N SER A 42 3.81 23.49 4.99
CA SER A 42 4.88 23.50 3.99
C SER A 42 4.57 22.72 2.72
N VAL A 43 3.54 21.87 2.74
CA VAL A 43 3.22 20.98 1.61
C VAL A 43 2.54 21.75 0.48
N ARG A 44 3.19 21.77 -0.69
CA ARG A 44 2.59 22.35 -1.90
C ARG A 44 1.44 21.48 -2.43
N ARG A 45 0.30 22.08 -2.71
CA ARG A 45 -0.87 21.39 -3.26
C ARG A 45 -1.05 21.72 -4.73
N ILE A 46 -1.05 20.70 -5.58
CA ILE A 46 -1.32 20.82 -7.01
C ILE A 46 -2.58 20.01 -7.32
N ARG A 47 -3.58 20.66 -7.91
CA ARG A 47 -4.86 20.02 -8.18
C ARG A 47 -4.83 19.24 -9.49
N CYS A 48 -5.24 17.97 -9.41
CA CYS A 48 -5.50 17.14 -10.58
C CYS A 48 -6.86 17.51 -11.22
N PRO A 49 -6.96 17.71 -12.53
CA PRO A 49 -8.22 17.98 -13.19
C PRO A 49 -9.09 16.74 -13.39
N ASP A 50 -8.51 15.52 -13.28
CA ASP A 50 -9.26 14.28 -13.45
C ASP A 50 -10.35 14.16 -12.38
N ALA A 51 -11.59 13.94 -12.83
CA ALA A 51 -12.73 13.83 -11.94
C ALA A 51 -12.77 12.46 -11.19
N ARG A 52 -12.22 11.40 -11.81
CA ARG A 52 -12.25 10.01 -11.33
C ARG A 52 -10.85 9.38 -11.36
N LEU A 53 -10.69 8.26 -10.66
CA LEU A 53 -9.56 7.37 -10.84
C LEU A 53 -9.79 6.52 -12.12
N PRO A 54 -8.72 6.10 -12.78
CA PRO A 54 -7.32 6.38 -12.51
C PRO A 54 -6.91 7.82 -12.91
N ILE A 55 -5.91 8.38 -12.23
CA ILE A 55 -5.30 9.65 -12.62
C ILE A 55 -4.49 9.42 -13.89
N ARG A 56 -4.78 10.20 -14.94
CA ARG A 56 -4.13 10.10 -16.26
C ARG A 56 -3.61 11.44 -16.78
N THR A 57 -3.99 12.55 -16.17
CA THR A 57 -3.62 13.90 -16.61
C THR A 57 -2.67 14.54 -15.61
N PHE A 58 -1.57 15.08 -16.11
CA PHE A 58 -0.60 15.85 -15.32
C PHE A 58 -0.48 17.27 -15.87
N VAL A 59 -0.82 18.25 -15.04
CA VAL A 59 -0.76 19.67 -15.40
C VAL A 59 0.67 20.21 -15.41
N PRO A 60 0.99 21.28 -16.18
CA PRO A 60 2.35 21.85 -16.25
C PRO A 60 2.97 22.17 -14.87
N ALA A 61 2.17 22.64 -13.91
CA ALA A 61 2.61 22.95 -12.55
C ALA A 61 3.29 21.77 -11.81
N VAL A 62 3.07 20.53 -12.27
CA VAL A 62 3.77 19.35 -11.76
C VAL A 62 5.25 19.38 -12.15
N HIS A 63 5.54 19.83 -13.36
CA HIS A 63 6.92 19.95 -13.87
C HIS A 63 7.64 21.17 -13.28
N ASP A 64 6.90 22.23 -12.92
CA ASP A 64 7.47 23.40 -12.23
C ASP A 64 8.00 23.05 -10.83
N PHE A 65 7.47 22.02 -10.20
CA PHE A 65 7.98 21.49 -8.94
C PHE A 65 9.32 20.76 -9.12
N GLN A 66 9.61 20.24 -10.32
CA GLN A 66 10.83 19.48 -10.65
C GLN A 66 11.10 18.34 -9.65
N PRO A 67 10.22 17.36 -9.51
CA PRO A 67 10.38 16.32 -8.51
C PRO A 67 11.60 15.43 -8.78
N ASP A 68 12.40 15.18 -7.74
CA ASP A 68 13.47 14.19 -7.77
C ASP A 68 12.87 12.77 -7.69
N VAL A 69 11.81 12.62 -6.90
CA VAL A 69 11.10 11.35 -6.66
C VAL A 69 9.59 11.52 -6.78
N VAL A 70 8.94 10.55 -7.40
CA VAL A 70 7.47 10.46 -7.49
C VAL A 70 6.98 9.26 -6.69
N VAL A 71 6.07 9.47 -5.73
CA VAL A 71 5.38 8.40 -4.99
C VAL A 71 3.94 8.29 -5.50
N HIS A 72 3.59 7.17 -6.10
CA HIS A 72 2.26 6.97 -6.67
C HIS A 72 1.41 6.05 -5.80
N THR A 73 0.55 6.63 -4.95
CA THR A 73 -0.26 5.86 -3.98
C THR A 73 -1.56 5.31 -4.57
N VAL A 74 -1.98 5.80 -5.71
CA VAL A 74 -3.29 5.48 -6.34
C VAL A 74 -3.18 4.92 -7.76
N ALA A 75 -2.04 4.36 -8.15
CA ALA A 75 -1.89 3.62 -9.40
C ALA A 75 -2.55 2.23 -9.27
N MET A 76 -3.85 2.18 -9.49
CA MET A 76 -4.62 0.94 -9.31
C MET A 76 -4.44 -0.06 -10.47
N GLY A 77 -3.78 0.33 -11.56
CA GLY A 77 -3.53 -0.52 -12.70
C GLY A 77 -2.63 0.15 -13.74
N GLU A 78 -2.44 -0.55 -14.86
CA GLU A 78 -1.54 -0.17 -15.96
C GLU A 78 -1.79 1.27 -16.48
N PRO A 79 -3.03 1.73 -16.76
CA PRO A 79 -3.23 3.05 -17.35
C PRO A 79 -2.72 4.21 -16.50
N ALA A 80 -2.84 4.11 -15.16
CA ALA A 80 -2.32 5.13 -14.26
C ALA A 80 -0.78 5.10 -14.19
N ALA A 81 -0.19 3.89 -14.20
CA ALA A 81 1.25 3.72 -14.19
C ALA A 81 1.89 4.24 -15.49
N LEU A 82 1.27 3.96 -16.66
CA LEU A 82 1.72 4.47 -17.95
C LEU A 82 1.68 5.99 -18.01
N ALA A 83 0.57 6.61 -17.61
CA ALA A 83 0.44 8.06 -17.60
C ALA A 83 1.50 8.74 -16.69
N ALA A 84 1.75 8.17 -15.50
CA ALA A 84 2.77 8.67 -14.61
C ALA A 84 4.19 8.47 -15.19
N ARG A 85 4.48 7.30 -15.77
CA ARG A 85 5.76 7.05 -16.44
C ARG A 85 5.99 8.06 -17.57
N GLU A 86 5.02 8.30 -18.43
CA GLU A 86 5.12 9.27 -19.53
C GLU A 86 5.40 10.69 -19.01
N ALA A 87 4.74 11.09 -17.94
CA ALA A 87 4.92 12.41 -17.34
C ALA A 87 6.31 12.62 -16.71
N PHE A 88 6.92 11.57 -16.12
CA PHE A 88 8.11 11.72 -15.27
C PHE A 88 9.37 11.04 -15.80
N SER A 89 9.29 10.15 -16.79
CA SER A 89 10.47 9.49 -17.37
C SER A 89 11.44 10.50 -17.96
N GLY A 90 12.71 10.41 -17.56
CA GLY A 90 13.76 11.37 -17.95
C GLY A 90 13.68 12.75 -17.27
N ARG A 91 12.73 12.95 -16.34
CA ARG A 91 12.54 14.20 -15.58
C ARG A 91 12.69 14.02 -14.07
N SER A 92 12.44 12.83 -13.57
CA SER A 92 12.64 12.43 -12.19
C SER A 92 13.59 11.24 -12.12
N GLU A 93 14.26 11.06 -10.99
CA GLU A 93 15.20 9.96 -10.81
C GLU A 93 14.53 8.64 -10.49
N ARG A 94 13.39 8.71 -9.79
CA ARG A 94 12.71 7.52 -9.25
C ARG A 94 11.20 7.65 -9.22
N MET A 95 10.53 6.51 -9.45
CA MET A 95 9.11 6.34 -9.16
C MET A 95 8.91 5.21 -8.15
N VAL A 96 8.24 5.53 -7.04
CA VAL A 96 7.80 4.55 -6.03
C VAL A 96 6.34 4.22 -6.28
N LEU A 97 6.07 2.97 -6.62
CA LEU A 97 4.72 2.46 -6.83
C LEU A 97 4.20 1.79 -5.56
N ILE A 98 3.05 2.20 -5.09
CA ILE A 98 2.31 1.46 -4.07
C ILE A 98 1.54 0.33 -4.74
N SER A 99 2.02 -0.90 -4.53
CA SER A 99 1.42 -2.15 -4.95
C SER A 99 0.65 -2.81 -3.80
N SER A 100 0.38 -4.10 -3.87
CA SER A 100 -0.44 -4.83 -2.90
C SER A 100 0.03 -6.29 -2.79
N GLY A 101 -0.15 -6.91 -1.64
CA GLY A 101 0.06 -8.34 -1.45
C GLY A 101 -0.91 -9.23 -2.26
N ASP A 102 -1.95 -8.66 -2.85
CA ASP A 102 -2.87 -9.39 -3.72
C ASP A 102 -2.28 -9.76 -5.11
N VAL A 103 -1.07 -9.31 -5.39
CA VAL A 103 -0.32 -9.73 -6.58
C VAL A 103 0.16 -11.18 -6.50
N TYR A 104 0.29 -11.74 -5.31
CA TYR A 104 0.78 -13.10 -5.13
C TYR A 104 -0.23 -14.18 -5.55
N ARG A 105 0.28 -15.31 -6.06
CA ARG A 105 -0.55 -16.46 -6.40
C ARG A 105 -1.36 -16.96 -5.21
N GLU A 106 -0.79 -16.93 -4.01
CA GLU A 106 -1.49 -17.31 -2.79
C GLU A 106 -2.80 -16.53 -2.59
N TYR A 107 -2.81 -15.23 -2.92
CA TYR A 107 -4.05 -14.45 -2.89
C TYR A 107 -5.04 -14.91 -3.96
N GLY A 108 -4.57 -15.26 -5.17
CA GLY A 108 -5.40 -15.83 -6.23
C GLY A 108 -6.05 -17.15 -5.81
N CYS A 109 -5.27 -18.04 -5.18
CA CYS A 109 -5.77 -19.31 -4.64
C CYS A 109 -6.73 -19.09 -3.46
N LEU A 110 -6.38 -18.20 -2.51
CA LEU A 110 -7.27 -17.79 -1.42
C LEU A 110 -8.65 -17.34 -1.94
N LYS A 111 -8.67 -16.56 -3.02
CA LYS A 111 -9.91 -16.06 -3.67
C LYS A 111 -10.50 -17.03 -4.68
N LYS A 112 -10.01 -18.27 -4.74
CA LYS A 112 -10.47 -19.32 -5.68
C LYS A 112 -10.46 -18.87 -7.15
N LEU A 113 -9.62 -17.91 -7.51
CA LEU A 113 -9.42 -17.46 -8.88
C LEU A 113 -8.49 -18.39 -9.66
N GLU A 114 -7.60 -19.06 -8.95
CA GLU A 114 -6.68 -20.08 -9.46
C GLU A 114 -6.47 -21.15 -8.40
N SER A 115 -5.85 -22.27 -8.77
CA SER A 115 -5.59 -23.40 -7.87
C SER A 115 -4.10 -23.71 -7.79
N GLY A 116 -3.70 -24.39 -6.72
CA GLY A 116 -2.32 -24.83 -6.52
C GLY A 116 -2.06 -25.25 -5.08
N PRO A 117 -0.87 -25.76 -4.78
CA PRO A 117 -0.49 -26.06 -3.41
C PRO A 117 -0.30 -24.76 -2.62
N ALA A 118 -0.68 -24.77 -1.35
CA ALA A 118 -0.40 -23.66 -0.43
C ALA A 118 1.09 -23.47 -0.23
N ALA A 119 1.52 -22.22 -0.06
CA ALA A 119 2.91 -21.90 0.24
C ALA A 119 3.30 -22.46 1.62
N SER A 120 4.45 -23.12 1.70
CA SER A 120 4.98 -23.69 2.95
C SER A 120 5.73 -22.69 3.83
N ALA A 121 6.00 -21.49 3.32
CA ALA A 121 6.73 -20.42 4.01
C ALA A 121 6.12 -19.04 3.68
N PRO A 122 6.45 -17.99 4.45
CA PRO A 122 6.02 -16.63 4.12
C PRO A 122 6.44 -16.19 2.71
N LEU A 123 5.60 -15.38 2.07
CA LEU A 123 5.79 -14.91 0.70
C LEU A 123 6.90 -13.87 0.64
N THR A 124 7.96 -14.18 -0.07
CA THR A 124 9.04 -13.24 -0.40
C THR A 124 8.68 -12.45 -1.67
N GLU A 125 9.46 -11.43 -1.99
CA GLU A 125 9.29 -10.64 -3.23
C GLU A 125 9.47 -11.48 -4.51
N GLN A 126 10.13 -12.64 -4.42
CA GLN A 126 10.33 -13.62 -5.50
C GLN A 126 9.25 -14.70 -5.57
N SER A 127 8.32 -14.74 -4.61
CA SER A 127 7.22 -15.70 -4.63
C SER A 127 6.35 -15.53 -5.89
N PRO A 128 5.76 -16.61 -6.40
CA PRO A 128 4.98 -16.58 -7.64
C PRO A 128 3.85 -15.55 -7.58
N LEU A 129 3.68 -14.80 -8.66
CA LEU A 129 2.56 -13.89 -8.84
C LEU A 129 1.33 -14.62 -9.40
N ARG A 130 0.15 -14.02 -9.22
CA ARG A 130 -1.08 -14.50 -9.85
C ARG A 130 -0.92 -14.59 -11.37
N THR A 131 -1.48 -15.62 -11.96
CA THR A 131 -1.62 -15.77 -13.42
C THR A 131 -2.95 -15.21 -13.91
N VAL A 132 -3.99 -15.30 -13.09
CA VAL A 132 -5.30 -14.69 -13.35
C VAL A 132 -5.24 -13.20 -13.04
N LEU A 133 -5.29 -12.39 -14.08
CA LEU A 133 -5.29 -10.94 -13.99
C LEU A 133 -6.69 -10.40 -13.64
N PHE A 134 -6.73 -9.15 -13.13
CA PHE A 134 -7.95 -8.42 -12.77
C PHE A 134 -8.81 -9.15 -11.72
N PRO A 135 -8.28 -9.36 -10.49
CA PRO A 135 -8.87 -10.23 -9.46
C PRO A 135 -10.25 -9.79 -8.97
N TYR A 136 -10.63 -8.55 -9.22
CA TYR A 136 -11.91 -7.99 -8.76
C TYR A 136 -12.90 -7.71 -9.89
N ARG A 137 -12.55 -8.06 -11.14
CA ARG A 137 -13.39 -7.77 -12.31
C ARG A 137 -14.76 -8.43 -12.22
N GLY A 138 -14.83 -9.66 -11.71
CA GLY A 138 -16.08 -10.41 -11.56
C GLY A 138 -17.04 -9.86 -10.51
N SER A 139 -16.53 -9.06 -9.55
CA SER A 139 -17.32 -8.41 -8.48
C SER A 139 -17.53 -6.91 -8.72
N ALA A 140 -16.99 -6.37 -9.81
CA ALA A 140 -17.14 -4.95 -10.13
C ALA A 140 -18.59 -4.61 -10.50
N SER A 141 -19.09 -3.51 -9.96
CA SER A 141 -20.47 -3.04 -10.20
C SER A 141 -20.73 -2.58 -11.64
N SER A 142 -19.69 -2.14 -12.34
CA SER A 142 -19.72 -1.72 -13.74
C SER A 142 -18.31 -1.70 -14.34
N LYS A 143 -18.22 -1.53 -15.68
CA LYS A 143 -16.94 -1.36 -16.38
C LYS A 143 -16.25 -0.02 -16.07
N GLU A 144 -16.97 0.95 -15.52
CA GLU A 144 -16.46 2.24 -15.07
C GLU A 144 -15.95 2.19 -13.62
N ALA A 145 -16.26 1.13 -12.88
CA ALA A 145 -15.79 0.93 -11.53
C ALA A 145 -14.27 0.68 -11.50
N LEU A 146 -13.63 1.19 -10.47
CA LEU A 146 -12.17 1.08 -10.33
C LEU A 146 -11.73 -0.38 -10.24
N GLU A 147 -12.51 -1.21 -9.57
CA GLU A 147 -12.29 -2.65 -9.36
C GLU A 147 -12.21 -3.40 -10.69
N PHE A 148 -12.94 -2.97 -11.72
CA PHE A 148 -12.93 -3.62 -13.04
C PHE A 148 -11.55 -3.53 -13.72
N TRP A 149 -10.81 -2.45 -13.50
CA TRP A 149 -9.50 -2.18 -14.10
C TRP A 149 -8.35 -2.34 -13.11
N TYR A 150 -8.65 -2.75 -11.87
CA TYR A 150 -7.64 -2.93 -10.85
C TYR A 150 -6.71 -4.10 -11.21
N GLU A 151 -5.41 -3.79 -11.41
CA GLU A 151 -4.39 -4.80 -11.66
C GLU A 151 -3.00 -4.27 -11.32
N LYS A 152 -2.51 -4.62 -10.14
CA LYS A 152 -1.21 -4.16 -9.64
C LYS A 152 -0.03 -4.80 -10.37
N ILE A 153 -0.14 -6.06 -10.82
CA ILE A 153 0.94 -6.75 -11.55
C ILE A 153 1.32 -5.97 -12.83
N LEU A 154 0.32 -5.48 -13.57
CA LEU A 154 0.57 -4.70 -14.77
C LEU A 154 1.18 -3.33 -14.44
N ALA A 155 0.74 -2.69 -13.35
CA ALA A 155 1.34 -1.44 -12.88
C ALA A 155 2.81 -1.62 -12.44
N GLU A 156 3.15 -2.72 -11.73
CA GLU A 156 4.52 -3.07 -11.36
C GLU A 156 5.42 -3.22 -12.60
N ARG A 157 4.94 -3.95 -13.62
CA ARG A 157 5.68 -4.14 -14.88
C ARG A 157 6.00 -2.82 -15.57
N VAL A 158 5.06 -1.90 -15.62
CA VAL A 158 5.27 -0.57 -16.24
C VAL A 158 6.36 0.21 -15.52
N VAL A 159 6.32 0.24 -14.19
CA VAL A 159 7.25 1.04 -13.38
C VAL A 159 8.66 0.44 -13.38
N LEU A 160 8.78 -0.89 -13.34
CA LEU A 160 10.07 -1.58 -13.33
C LEU A 160 10.76 -1.61 -14.70
N ALA A 161 10.02 -1.43 -15.80
CA ALA A 161 10.56 -1.51 -17.15
C ALA A 161 11.19 -0.22 -17.67
N ASP A 162 11.08 0.91 -16.95
CA ASP A 162 11.58 2.20 -17.45
C ASP A 162 13.09 2.36 -17.17
N PRO A 163 13.93 2.47 -18.20
CA PRO A 163 15.39 2.61 -18.01
C PRO A 163 15.81 4.01 -17.56
N LYS A 164 14.93 5.03 -17.69
CA LYS A 164 15.21 6.43 -17.37
C LYS A 164 14.59 6.88 -16.05
N LEU A 165 13.71 6.06 -15.47
CA LEU A 165 13.00 6.34 -14.24
C LEU A 165 13.06 5.11 -13.35
N SER A 166 14.01 5.08 -12.42
CA SER A 166 14.23 3.92 -11.57
C SER A 166 12.98 3.56 -10.77
N GLY A 167 12.38 2.38 -11.04
CA GLY A 167 11.21 1.90 -10.34
C GLY A 167 11.53 1.36 -8.95
N THR A 168 10.68 1.64 -7.97
CA THR A 168 10.64 0.94 -6.67
C THR A 168 9.21 0.50 -6.43
N VAL A 169 8.99 -0.76 -6.10
CA VAL A 169 7.65 -1.31 -5.87
C VAL A 169 7.52 -1.69 -4.40
N LEU A 170 6.43 -1.25 -3.78
CA LEU A 170 6.12 -1.54 -2.39
C LEU A 170 4.79 -2.31 -2.32
N ARG A 171 4.86 -3.61 -2.02
CA ARG A 171 3.70 -4.48 -1.86
C ARG A 171 3.14 -4.34 -0.46
N LEU A 172 1.95 -3.77 -0.35
CA LEU A 172 1.32 -3.48 0.93
C LEU A 172 0.63 -4.69 1.54
N PRO A 173 0.63 -4.75 2.89
CA PRO A 173 -0.18 -5.67 3.67
C PRO A 173 -1.63 -5.18 3.79
N LYS A 174 -2.44 -5.84 4.61
CA LYS A 174 -3.73 -5.30 5.06
C LYS A 174 -3.50 -4.15 6.05
N LEU A 175 -3.81 -2.94 5.61
CA LEU A 175 -3.61 -1.74 6.43
C LEU A 175 -4.70 -1.56 7.49
N TYR A 176 -4.32 -0.99 8.63
CA TYR A 176 -5.20 -0.52 9.68
C TYR A 176 -4.66 0.76 10.32
N GLY A 177 -5.51 1.48 11.04
CA GLY A 177 -5.14 2.70 11.78
C GLY A 177 -6.05 3.87 11.51
N PRO A 178 -5.61 5.11 11.82
CA PRO A 178 -6.45 6.29 11.71
C PRO A 178 -7.01 6.49 10.30
N GLY A 179 -8.35 6.45 10.19
CA GLY A 179 -9.08 6.69 8.94
C GLY A 179 -9.54 5.44 8.19
N ASN A 180 -9.05 4.23 8.53
CA ASN A 180 -9.52 2.99 7.92
C ASN A 180 -9.25 1.79 8.82
N ASN A 181 -10.21 0.83 8.85
CA ASN A 181 -10.12 -0.38 9.65
C ASN A 181 -9.78 -0.10 11.13
N GLN A 182 -10.34 0.97 11.67
CA GLN A 182 -10.09 1.44 13.04
C GLN A 182 -10.70 0.52 14.11
N ASP A 183 -11.68 -0.27 13.71
CA ASP A 183 -12.34 -1.30 14.51
C ASP A 183 -11.70 -2.67 14.43
N LEU A 184 -10.61 -2.79 13.64
CA LEU A 184 -9.94 -4.06 13.34
C LEU A 184 -10.88 -5.16 12.82
N ALA A 185 -11.94 -4.78 12.10
CA ALA A 185 -12.90 -5.71 11.52
C ALA A 185 -12.22 -6.81 10.68
N THR A 186 -11.09 -6.49 10.04
CA THR A 186 -10.31 -7.46 9.26
C THR A 186 -9.52 -8.47 10.12
N VAL A 187 -9.58 -8.36 11.44
CA VAL A 187 -9.10 -9.36 12.39
C VAL A 187 -10.29 -10.10 12.99
N PHE A 188 -11.23 -9.37 13.59
CA PHE A 188 -12.35 -9.96 14.34
C PHE A 188 -13.30 -10.80 13.49
N ARG A 189 -13.55 -10.40 12.24
CA ARG A 189 -14.44 -11.16 11.33
C ARG A 189 -13.89 -12.52 10.93
N PHE A 190 -12.56 -12.73 11.01
CA PHE A 190 -11.92 -13.99 10.62
C PHE A 190 -11.76 -14.99 11.77
N ARG A 191 -12.42 -14.78 12.91
CA ARG A 191 -12.29 -15.64 14.12
C ARG A 191 -12.64 -17.11 13.88
N ASN A 192 -13.45 -17.42 12.89
CA ASN A 192 -13.78 -18.80 12.51
C ASN A 192 -12.66 -19.51 11.74
N TYR A 193 -11.58 -18.80 11.39
CA TYR A 193 -10.42 -19.30 10.66
C TYR A 193 -9.14 -19.12 11.50
N PRO A 194 -9.07 -19.76 12.67
CA PRO A 194 -8.07 -19.45 13.72
C PRO A 194 -6.63 -19.64 13.27
N ASN A 195 -6.35 -20.57 12.36
CA ASN A 195 -4.99 -20.87 11.89
C ASN A 195 -4.55 -20.00 10.70
N TRP A 196 -5.45 -19.24 10.10
CA TRP A 196 -5.15 -18.43 8.94
C TRP A 196 -4.26 -17.24 9.29
N ARG A 197 -3.40 -16.86 8.34
CA ARG A 197 -2.42 -15.77 8.49
C ARG A 197 -2.58 -14.74 7.39
N TRP A 198 -2.68 -13.48 7.78
CA TRP A 198 -2.70 -12.34 6.87
C TRP A 198 -1.81 -11.23 7.43
N THR A 199 -0.77 -10.85 6.67
CA THR A 199 0.10 -9.74 7.09
C THR A 199 -0.70 -8.45 7.17
N HIS A 200 -0.67 -7.83 8.36
CA HIS A 200 -1.22 -6.52 8.60
C HIS A 200 -0.11 -5.47 8.65
N GLY A 201 -0.49 -4.20 8.61
CA GLY A 201 0.46 -3.11 8.79
C GLY A 201 -0.25 -1.87 9.32
N PHE A 202 0.29 -1.33 10.40
CA PHE A 202 -0.15 -0.04 10.92
C PHE A 202 0.21 1.04 9.93
N VAL A 203 -0.74 1.87 9.53
CA VAL A 203 -0.58 2.82 8.43
C VAL A 203 0.57 3.80 8.64
N VAL A 204 0.86 4.19 9.89
CA VAL A 204 1.97 5.10 10.21
C VAL A 204 3.32 4.42 10.02
N ASN A 205 3.45 3.16 10.44
CA ASN A 205 4.65 2.34 10.22
C ASN A 205 4.90 2.10 8.73
N VAL A 206 3.85 1.74 7.99
CA VAL A 206 3.95 1.53 6.54
C VAL A 206 4.30 2.84 5.82
N ALA A 207 3.76 3.98 6.26
CA ALA A 207 4.11 5.29 5.70
C ALA A 207 5.58 5.66 5.95
N GLU A 208 6.14 5.30 7.10
CA GLU A 208 7.57 5.44 7.37
C GLU A 208 8.41 4.61 6.40
N ALA A 209 8.05 3.32 6.22
CA ALA A 209 8.73 2.47 5.25
C ALA A 209 8.67 3.04 3.82
N VAL A 210 7.52 3.61 3.42
CA VAL A 210 7.37 4.28 2.12
C VAL A 210 8.26 5.50 2.01
N ALA A 211 8.33 6.35 3.04
CA ALA A 211 9.17 7.54 3.04
C ALA A 211 10.66 7.20 2.95
N ILE A 212 11.12 6.20 3.70
CA ILE A 212 12.49 5.67 3.61
C ILE A 212 12.75 5.12 2.19
N ALA A 213 11.89 4.24 1.68
CA ALA A 213 12.08 3.65 0.36
C ALA A 213 12.06 4.69 -0.77
N ALA A 214 11.31 5.78 -0.61
CA ALA A 214 11.29 6.86 -1.59
C ALA A 214 12.65 7.54 -1.73
N THR A 215 13.42 7.64 -0.66
CA THR A 215 14.62 8.48 -0.61
C THR A 215 15.92 7.69 -0.45
N HIS A 216 15.87 6.45 0.03
CA HIS A 216 17.05 5.61 0.23
C HIS A 216 17.63 5.13 -1.10
N PRO A 217 18.95 5.27 -1.36
CA PRO A 217 19.57 4.91 -2.65
C PRO A 217 19.44 3.41 -2.97
N ALA A 218 19.52 2.52 -1.97
CA ALA A 218 19.42 1.07 -2.16
C ALA A 218 18.00 0.59 -2.56
N ALA A 219 16.99 1.47 -2.54
CA ALA A 219 15.64 1.11 -2.99
C ALA A 219 15.46 1.17 -4.51
N ARG A 220 16.43 1.71 -5.25
CA ARG A 220 16.37 1.84 -6.72
C ARG A 220 16.27 0.47 -7.39
N GLY A 221 15.26 0.27 -8.25
CA GLY A 221 15.06 -0.96 -8.99
C GLY A 221 14.59 -2.14 -8.13
N GLN A 222 14.15 -1.89 -6.89
CA GLN A 222 13.81 -2.95 -5.95
C GLN A 222 12.31 -3.11 -5.73
N ILE A 223 11.95 -4.31 -5.29
CA ILE A 223 10.62 -4.65 -4.79
C ILE A 223 10.75 -4.95 -3.30
N PHE A 224 9.83 -4.47 -2.48
CA PHE A 224 9.76 -4.77 -1.05
C PHE A 224 8.35 -5.12 -0.61
N ASN A 225 8.24 -6.17 0.20
CA ASN A 225 7.07 -6.39 1.02
C ASN A 225 7.09 -5.47 2.23
N LEU A 226 5.96 -4.84 2.53
CA LEU A 226 5.77 -4.03 3.73
C LEU A 226 4.78 -4.70 4.68
N GLY A 227 4.90 -4.40 5.96
CA GLY A 227 4.02 -4.91 7.00
C GLY A 227 4.73 -5.09 8.34
N GLU A 228 4.02 -5.66 9.27
CA GLU A 228 4.55 -6.09 10.57
C GLU A 228 5.68 -7.11 10.38
N ALA A 229 6.58 -7.18 11.36
CA ALA A 229 7.74 -8.10 11.29
C ALA A 229 7.31 -9.56 11.31
N GLU A 230 6.26 -9.85 12.09
CA GLU A 230 5.68 -11.17 12.24
C GLU A 230 4.27 -11.19 11.64
N THR A 231 3.83 -12.35 11.17
CA THR A 231 2.43 -12.56 10.77
C THR A 231 1.82 -13.65 11.63
N PRO A 232 1.27 -13.30 12.82
CA PRO A 232 0.59 -14.25 13.67
C PRO A 232 -0.66 -14.83 13.01
N THR A 233 -1.10 -15.99 13.47
CA THR A 233 -2.43 -16.53 13.12
C THR A 233 -3.54 -15.61 13.64
N VAL A 234 -4.75 -15.78 13.09
CA VAL A 234 -5.93 -15.08 13.61
C VAL A 234 -6.12 -15.35 15.11
N ALA A 235 -5.95 -16.61 15.57
CA ALA A 235 -6.09 -16.97 16.98
C ALA A 235 -5.06 -16.26 17.85
N GLU A 236 -3.76 -16.29 17.45
CA GLU A 236 -2.68 -15.61 18.19
C GLU A 236 -2.91 -14.11 18.27
N ARG A 237 -3.41 -13.50 17.21
CA ARG A 237 -3.72 -12.06 17.16
C ARG A 237 -4.91 -11.71 18.05
N LEU A 238 -5.99 -12.51 17.99
CA LEU A 238 -7.18 -12.32 18.83
C LEU A 238 -6.85 -12.49 20.34
N ALA A 239 -5.92 -13.36 20.70
CA ALA A 239 -5.49 -13.56 22.10
C ALA A 239 -4.83 -12.30 22.71
N ARG A 240 -4.34 -11.37 21.88
CA ARG A 240 -3.71 -10.11 22.29
C ARG A 240 -4.68 -8.92 22.29
N LEU A 241 -5.90 -9.12 21.82
CA LEU A 241 -6.89 -8.07 21.65
C LEU A 241 -8.02 -8.22 22.68
N PRO A 242 -8.67 -7.11 23.07
CA PRO A 242 -9.86 -7.18 23.91
C PRO A 242 -10.99 -7.91 23.16
N PRO A 243 -11.96 -8.49 23.88
CA PRO A 243 -13.17 -9.05 23.26
C PRO A 243 -13.87 -8.02 22.36
N SER A 244 -14.47 -8.50 21.28
CA SER A 244 -15.22 -7.65 20.35
C SER A 244 -16.55 -8.31 19.98
N GLU A 245 -17.58 -7.48 19.86
CA GLU A 245 -18.93 -7.85 19.42
C GLU A 245 -19.04 -8.07 17.90
N PHE A 246 -17.97 -7.80 17.13
CA PHE A 246 -17.97 -8.10 15.70
C PHE A 246 -18.36 -9.54 15.46
N ALA A 247 -19.41 -9.76 14.67
CA ALA A 247 -19.79 -11.08 14.23
C ALA A 247 -18.68 -11.71 13.37
N ALA A 248 -18.50 -13.01 13.50
CA ALA A 248 -17.67 -13.75 12.57
C ALA A 248 -18.23 -13.60 11.15
N GLY A 249 -17.34 -13.41 10.17
CA GLY A 249 -17.72 -13.43 8.76
C GLY A 249 -17.90 -14.85 8.25
N ALA A 250 -18.77 -15.01 7.25
CA ALA A 250 -18.81 -16.17 6.38
C ALA A 250 -18.11 -15.77 5.06
N PHE A 251 -17.15 -16.57 4.61
CA PHE A 251 -16.33 -16.30 3.44
C PHE A 251 -16.25 -17.52 2.55
N ASP A 252 -17.41 -17.94 2.00
CA ASP A 252 -17.54 -19.14 1.16
C ASP A 252 -16.77 -19.00 -0.17
N ASP A 253 -16.44 -17.76 -0.55
CA ASP A 253 -15.64 -17.41 -1.71
C ASP A 253 -14.13 -17.49 -1.48
N MET A 254 -13.68 -17.95 -0.29
CA MET A 254 -12.27 -18.00 0.10
C MET A 254 -11.83 -19.42 0.46
N ASP A 255 -10.56 -19.75 0.14
CA ASP A 255 -9.88 -20.98 0.55
C ASP A 255 -8.78 -20.64 1.59
N PHE A 256 -9.09 -20.84 2.85
CA PHE A 256 -8.20 -20.53 3.98
C PHE A 256 -7.04 -21.50 4.18
N ALA A 257 -6.85 -22.51 3.30
CA ALA A 257 -5.59 -23.24 3.23
C ALA A 257 -4.44 -22.33 2.76
N HIS A 258 -4.78 -21.24 2.05
CA HIS A 258 -3.83 -20.28 1.48
C HIS A 258 -3.63 -19.06 2.40
N ASN A 259 -2.42 -18.90 2.92
CA ASN A 259 -2.04 -17.78 3.77
C ASN A 259 -1.50 -16.62 2.93
N VAL A 260 -1.83 -15.38 3.30
CA VAL A 260 -1.21 -14.17 2.75
C VAL A 260 -0.20 -13.60 3.76
N ALA A 261 0.70 -14.46 4.21
CA ALA A 261 1.79 -14.12 5.12
C ALA A 261 3.01 -13.67 4.31
N MET A 262 3.34 -12.39 4.37
CA MET A 262 4.48 -11.82 3.64
C MET A 262 5.74 -11.78 4.51
N ASP A 263 6.89 -12.10 3.93
CA ASP A 263 8.20 -11.88 4.52
C ASP A 263 8.58 -10.41 4.36
N THR A 264 8.74 -9.69 5.45
CA THR A 264 9.08 -8.27 5.48
C THR A 264 10.53 -7.99 5.93
N ARG A 265 11.39 -9.02 5.98
CA ARG A 265 12.79 -8.86 6.42
C ARG A 265 13.59 -8.00 5.45
N ARG A 266 13.37 -8.16 4.15
CA ARG A 266 14.14 -7.47 3.12
C ARG A 266 14.14 -5.94 3.25
N VAL A 267 12.99 -5.31 3.51
CA VAL A 267 12.89 -3.86 3.71
C VAL A 267 13.65 -3.42 4.97
N ARG A 268 13.66 -4.25 6.00
CA ARG A 268 14.35 -3.99 7.27
C ARG A 268 15.87 -4.12 7.14
N GLU A 269 16.34 -5.13 6.42
CA GLU A 269 17.76 -5.40 6.21
C GLU A 269 18.41 -4.42 5.24
N ILE A 270 17.76 -4.13 4.11
CA ILE A 270 18.33 -3.29 3.05
C ILE A 270 18.18 -1.80 3.34
N LEU A 271 17.03 -1.38 3.86
CA LEU A 271 16.72 0.03 4.07
C LEU A 271 16.85 0.49 5.53
N GLY A 272 17.18 -0.42 6.44
CA GLY A 272 17.28 -0.11 7.86
C GLY A 272 15.94 0.24 8.52
N TYR A 273 14.82 -0.03 7.85
CA TYR A 273 13.48 0.28 8.36
C TYR A 273 13.20 -0.40 9.71
N ARG A 274 12.56 0.33 10.61
CA ARG A 274 12.04 -0.16 11.90
C ARG A 274 10.65 0.41 12.12
N ASP A 275 9.78 -0.38 12.76
CA ASP A 275 8.45 0.08 13.14
C ASP A 275 8.56 1.21 14.16
N LEU A 276 7.82 2.30 13.96
CA LEU A 276 7.75 3.44 14.89
C LEU A 276 6.90 3.10 16.11
N VAL A 277 5.88 2.27 15.91
CA VAL A 277 4.95 1.83 16.94
C VAL A 277 4.90 0.30 16.91
N PRO A 278 5.18 -0.40 18.02
CA PRO A 278 5.04 -1.85 18.09
C PRO A 278 3.61 -2.31 17.77
N GLU A 279 3.46 -3.52 17.20
CA GLU A 279 2.17 -4.05 16.72
C GLU A 279 1.07 -4.01 17.79
N ASP A 280 1.36 -4.53 18.99
CA ASP A 280 0.36 -4.61 20.08
C ASP A 280 -0.11 -3.21 20.51
N GLU A 281 0.81 -2.26 20.58
CA GLU A 281 0.47 -0.87 20.85
C GLU A 281 -0.31 -0.24 19.71
N ALA A 282 0.09 -0.46 18.46
CA ALA A 282 -0.60 0.05 17.27
C ALA A 282 -2.04 -0.43 17.19
N MET A 283 -2.30 -1.70 17.48
CA MET A 283 -3.66 -2.25 17.52
C MET A 283 -4.48 -1.70 18.69
N ARG A 284 -3.90 -1.62 19.89
CA ARG A 284 -4.57 -1.02 21.06
C ARG A 284 -4.94 0.44 20.81
N ARG A 285 -4.00 1.24 20.28
CA ARG A 285 -4.25 2.66 19.92
C ARG A 285 -5.33 2.78 18.85
N THR A 286 -5.34 1.86 17.88
CA THR A 286 -6.34 1.82 16.81
C THR A 286 -7.75 1.64 17.37
N LEU A 287 -7.94 0.68 18.27
CA LEU A 287 -9.24 0.47 18.92
C LEU A 287 -9.65 1.63 19.84
N ALA A 288 -8.69 2.27 20.49
CA ALA A 288 -8.93 3.42 21.36
C ALA A 288 -9.16 4.74 20.58
N GLY A 289 -8.85 4.80 19.30
CA GLY A 289 -8.87 6.03 18.50
C GLY A 289 -7.78 7.05 18.91
N ASP A 290 -6.72 6.58 19.56
CA ASP A 290 -5.64 7.42 20.13
C ASP A 290 -4.50 7.62 19.12
N PHE A 291 -4.56 8.71 18.36
CA PHE A 291 -3.62 8.99 17.26
C PHE A 291 -3.07 10.41 17.24
N GLN A 292 -3.40 11.26 18.23
CA GLN A 292 -3.13 12.71 18.14
C GLN A 292 -1.64 13.02 17.92
N ASP A 293 -0.76 12.35 18.64
CA ASP A 293 0.70 12.49 18.54
C ASP A 293 1.29 11.92 17.24
N LEU A 294 0.58 11.03 16.56
CA LEU A 294 1.02 10.40 15.32
C LEU A 294 0.57 11.17 14.06
N LEU A 295 -0.32 12.13 14.21
CA LEU A 295 -0.89 12.92 13.11
C LEU A 295 -0.29 14.33 13.04
N SER A 296 0.53 14.70 14.00
CA SER A 296 1.25 15.99 14.09
C SER A 296 2.47 16.09 13.18
#